data_b13f4ce5da5f668fd0a7905c2051ba57
#
_entry.id   b13f4ce5da5f668fd0a7905c2051ba57
#
_cell.length_a   1.000
_cell.length_b   1.000
_cell.length_c   1.000
_cell.angle_alpha   90.00
_cell.angle_beta   90.00
_cell.angle_gamma   90.00
#
_symmetry.space_group_name_H-M   'P 1'
#
loop_
_entity.id
_entity.type
_entity.pdbx_description
1 polymer ?
#
loop_
_entity_poly.entity_id
_entity_poly.type
_entity_poly.pdbx_seq_one_letter_code
_entity_poly.pdbx_strand_id
1 'polypeptide(L)'
;MAVLDENTKNEVTKRLEGLKAEVTLVYFDKKTEINEQIKQIFTELSELSPKIKLKVHELGSEEAKKHDVTDGPVVLFKSEHIKGDARYYGIPSGHEFATLLEIIRLAGGELKPNAEIKKFLDSTKGLKLEVFVTPQCPHCPASAYVALKFAMMSEKVKGYAYEAMEFRELAQKYQVMSVPKTVINEGKGEFVGGYPEDVAFLQIKKALES
;
A
#
# COMPACT_ATOMS: atom_id res chain seq x y z
N MET A 1 0.23 18.46 -16.77
CA MET A 1 0.03 19.53 -15.76
C MET A 1 0.44 18.97 -14.41
N ALA A 2 1.08 19.78 -13.52
CA ALA A 2 1.43 19.31 -12.18
C ALA A 2 0.15 18.91 -11.41
N VAL A 3 0.21 17.80 -10.69
CA VAL A 3 -0.88 17.31 -9.84
C VAL A 3 -0.75 17.84 -8.42
N LEU A 4 0.50 18.00 -7.95
CA LEU A 4 0.81 18.58 -6.64
C LEU A 4 1.04 20.08 -6.77
N ASP A 5 0.31 20.88 -5.99
CA ASP A 5 0.58 22.31 -5.89
C ASP A 5 1.89 22.58 -5.10
N GLU A 6 2.41 23.81 -5.16
CA GLU A 6 3.68 24.17 -4.55
C GLU A 6 3.68 24.03 -3.02
N ASN A 7 2.55 24.26 -2.35
CA ASN A 7 2.44 24.07 -0.89
C ASN A 7 2.55 22.60 -0.54
N THR A 8 1.84 21.74 -1.26
CA THR A 8 1.90 20.28 -1.11
C THR A 8 3.31 19.76 -1.40
N LYS A 9 3.98 20.23 -2.46
CA LYS A 9 5.36 19.87 -2.76
C LYS A 9 6.32 20.21 -1.62
N ASN A 10 6.18 21.41 -1.05
CA ASN A 10 7.01 21.84 0.07
C ASN A 10 6.79 20.98 1.33
N GLU A 11 5.54 20.63 1.64
CA GLU A 11 5.23 19.72 2.75
C GLU A 11 5.76 18.31 2.52
N VAL A 12 5.58 17.78 1.32
CA VAL A 12 6.09 16.46 0.92
C VAL A 12 7.61 16.42 1.01
N THR A 13 8.30 17.45 0.48
CA THR A 13 9.77 17.54 0.56
C THR A 13 10.24 17.46 2.01
N LYS A 14 9.65 18.25 2.91
CA LYS A 14 9.99 18.20 4.34
C LYS A 14 9.76 16.82 4.97
N ARG A 15 8.67 16.14 4.60
CA ARG A 15 8.38 14.79 5.10
C ARG A 15 9.37 13.75 4.59
N LEU A 16 9.94 13.95 3.40
CA LEU A 16 10.85 13.02 2.75
C LEU A 16 12.33 13.29 3.05
N GLU A 17 12.69 14.42 3.67
CA GLU A 17 14.07 14.76 4.06
C GLU A 17 14.74 13.71 4.97
N GLY A 18 13.93 12.99 5.78
CA GLY A 18 14.40 11.97 6.73
C GLY A 18 14.71 10.59 6.13
N LEU A 19 14.53 10.38 4.82
CA LEU A 19 14.76 9.07 4.19
C LEU A 19 16.24 8.67 4.28
N LYS A 20 16.50 7.50 4.89
CA LYS A 20 17.85 6.93 5.07
C LYS A 20 18.23 6.01 3.92
N ALA A 21 17.27 5.23 3.42
CA ALA A 21 17.45 4.28 2.33
C ALA A 21 16.70 4.72 1.06
N GLU A 22 17.13 4.15 -0.07
CA GLU A 22 16.43 4.32 -1.35
C GLU A 22 15.12 3.56 -1.35
N VAL A 23 14.07 4.18 -1.85
CA VAL A 23 12.75 3.57 -2.07
C VAL A 23 12.47 3.56 -3.56
N THR A 24 12.29 2.40 -4.13
CA THR A 24 11.86 2.25 -5.52
C THR A 24 10.35 2.00 -5.59
N LEU A 25 9.65 2.89 -6.27
CA LEU A 25 8.24 2.73 -6.66
C LEU A 25 8.23 2.00 -8.01
N VAL A 26 7.80 0.73 -8.01
CA VAL A 26 7.65 -0.05 -9.24
C VAL A 26 6.19 0.02 -9.66
N TYR A 27 5.88 0.87 -10.61
CA TYR A 27 4.52 1.16 -11.07
C TYR A 27 4.20 0.38 -12.34
N PHE A 28 3.06 -0.31 -12.34
CA PHE A 28 2.53 -1.03 -13.50
C PHE A 28 1.29 -0.31 -14.01
N ASP A 29 1.41 0.18 -15.25
CA ASP A 29 0.44 1.02 -15.93
C ASP A 29 -0.56 0.21 -16.74
N LYS A 30 -1.84 0.57 -16.66
CA LYS A 30 -2.95 0.00 -17.46
C LYS A 30 -3.34 0.86 -18.68
N LYS A 31 -2.69 2.02 -18.88
CA LYS A 31 -2.91 2.97 -19.98
C LYS A 31 -4.33 3.53 -20.06
N THR A 32 -4.84 4.04 -18.96
CA THR A 32 -6.10 4.81 -18.90
C THR A 32 -5.82 6.26 -18.50
N GLU A 33 -6.79 7.17 -18.66
CA GLU A 33 -6.63 8.57 -18.26
C GLU A 33 -6.29 8.74 -16.77
N ILE A 34 -6.90 7.91 -15.91
CA ILE A 34 -6.60 7.90 -14.45
C ILE A 34 -5.17 7.48 -14.18
N ASN A 35 -4.62 6.60 -14.99
CA ASN A 35 -3.26 6.11 -14.85
C ASN A 35 -2.21 7.19 -15.14
N GLU A 36 -2.51 8.11 -16.06
CA GLU A 36 -1.62 9.25 -16.30
C GLU A 36 -1.53 10.16 -15.07
N GLN A 37 -2.63 10.34 -14.32
CA GLN A 37 -2.61 11.10 -13.06
C GLN A 37 -1.79 10.37 -11.99
N ILE A 38 -1.96 9.05 -11.85
CA ILE A 38 -1.20 8.24 -10.91
C ILE A 38 0.28 8.30 -11.23
N LYS A 39 0.64 8.11 -12.49
CA LYS A 39 2.02 8.19 -12.98
C LYS A 39 2.62 9.57 -12.72
N GLN A 40 1.84 10.64 -12.91
CA GLN A 40 2.28 12.01 -12.64
C GLN A 40 2.55 12.20 -11.13
N ILE A 41 1.70 11.70 -10.23
CA ILE A 41 1.94 11.74 -8.79
C ILE A 41 3.29 11.08 -8.45
N PHE A 42 3.55 9.88 -8.95
CA PHE A 42 4.81 9.17 -8.66
C PHE A 42 6.02 9.85 -9.30
N THR A 43 5.87 10.46 -10.48
CA THR A 43 6.92 11.24 -11.13
C THR A 43 7.29 12.44 -10.25
N GLU A 44 6.30 13.24 -9.84
CA GLU A 44 6.54 14.40 -8.98
C GLU A 44 7.16 14.00 -7.64
N LEU A 45 6.72 12.88 -7.02
CA LEU A 45 7.35 12.38 -5.79
C LEU A 45 8.82 12.00 -6.00
N SER A 46 9.18 11.40 -7.15
CA SER A 46 10.56 11.04 -7.46
C SER A 46 11.46 12.25 -7.73
N GLU A 47 10.89 13.37 -8.18
CA GLU A 47 11.59 14.64 -8.36
C GLU A 47 11.84 15.37 -7.03
N LEU A 48 10.98 15.18 -6.03
CA LEU A 48 11.09 15.84 -4.72
C LEU A 48 12.15 15.21 -3.80
N SER A 49 12.62 13.99 -4.08
CA SER A 49 13.66 13.35 -3.27
C SER A 49 14.57 12.44 -4.12
N PRO A 50 15.90 12.62 -4.06
CA PRO A 50 16.83 11.73 -4.77
C PRO A 50 16.81 10.29 -4.25
N LYS A 51 16.21 10.05 -3.09
CA LYS A 51 16.02 8.71 -2.49
C LYS A 51 14.81 7.97 -3.06
N ILE A 52 13.92 8.63 -3.80
CA ILE A 52 12.78 7.98 -4.44
C ILE A 52 13.11 7.70 -5.89
N LYS A 53 13.00 6.44 -6.29
CA LYS A 53 13.17 6.00 -7.68
C LYS A 53 11.83 5.52 -8.22
N LEU A 54 11.50 5.93 -9.44
CA LEU A 54 10.32 5.47 -10.16
C LEU A 54 10.73 4.54 -11.30
N LYS A 55 10.15 3.36 -11.35
CA LYS A 55 10.23 2.43 -12.48
C LYS A 55 8.81 2.21 -13.00
N VAL A 56 8.59 2.50 -14.29
CA VAL A 56 7.29 2.34 -14.93
C VAL A 56 7.34 1.18 -15.90
N HIS A 57 6.41 0.26 -15.76
CA HIS A 57 6.23 -0.90 -16.63
C HIS A 57 4.78 -1.00 -17.09
N GLU A 58 4.55 -1.71 -18.19
CA GLU A 58 3.20 -2.01 -18.66
C GLU A 58 2.70 -3.31 -18.03
N LEU A 59 1.38 -3.41 -17.82
CA LEU A 59 0.74 -4.69 -17.53
C LEU A 59 1.01 -5.69 -18.66
N GLY A 60 1.22 -6.96 -18.30
CA GLY A 60 1.57 -8.01 -19.27
C GLY A 60 3.04 -8.05 -19.69
N SER A 61 3.86 -7.08 -19.25
CA SER A 61 5.32 -7.12 -19.47
C SER A 61 5.99 -8.28 -18.72
N GLU A 62 7.22 -8.62 -19.11
CA GLU A 62 8.01 -9.63 -18.38
C GLU A 62 8.25 -9.23 -16.91
N GLU A 63 8.39 -7.93 -16.63
CA GLU A 63 8.52 -7.44 -15.26
C GLU A 63 7.21 -7.63 -14.47
N ALA A 64 6.04 -7.45 -15.12
CA ALA A 64 4.75 -7.74 -14.49
C ALA A 64 4.60 -9.23 -14.13
N LYS A 65 5.00 -10.12 -15.04
CA LYS A 65 5.02 -11.58 -14.80
C LYS A 65 5.94 -11.95 -13.64
N LYS A 66 7.15 -11.38 -13.60
CA LYS A 66 8.15 -11.63 -12.54
C LYS A 66 7.64 -11.22 -11.15
N HIS A 67 6.77 -10.24 -11.09
CA HIS A 67 6.16 -9.76 -9.85
C HIS A 67 4.75 -10.31 -9.60
N ASP A 68 4.26 -11.26 -10.40
CA ASP A 68 2.89 -11.79 -10.32
C ASP A 68 1.83 -10.67 -10.36
N VAL A 69 2.05 -9.66 -11.22
CA VAL A 69 1.11 -8.56 -11.43
C VAL A 69 0.21 -8.89 -12.62
N THR A 70 -1.06 -9.16 -12.33
CA THR A 70 -2.07 -9.54 -13.32
C THR A 70 -3.11 -8.46 -13.58
N ASP A 71 -3.24 -7.47 -12.67
CA ASP A 71 -4.16 -6.33 -12.78
C ASP A 71 -3.52 -5.06 -12.23
N GLY A 72 -4.10 -3.91 -12.56
CA GLY A 72 -3.62 -2.59 -12.16
C GLY A 72 -4.62 -1.48 -12.48
N PRO A 73 -4.24 -0.23 -12.30
CA PRO A 73 -2.87 0.23 -11.99
C PRO A 73 -2.41 -0.19 -10.59
N VAL A 74 -1.11 -0.46 -10.43
CA VAL A 74 -0.55 -0.85 -9.13
C VAL A 74 0.87 -0.35 -8.95
N VAL A 75 1.20 0.08 -7.74
CA VAL A 75 2.57 0.37 -7.30
C VAL A 75 3.03 -0.66 -6.27
N LEU A 76 4.21 -1.21 -6.48
CA LEU A 76 4.94 -2.04 -5.53
C LEU A 76 6.01 -1.18 -4.86
N PHE A 77 6.12 -1.27 -3.54
CA PHE A 77 7.15 -0.60 -2.78
C PHE A 77 8.35 -1.53 -2.60
N LYS A 78 9.54 -1.07 -2.96
CA LYS A 78 10.78 -1.84 -2.84
C LYS A 78 11.85 -1.01 -2.11
N SER A 79 12.46 -1.60 -1.10
CA SER A 79 13.65 -1.09 -0.40
C SER A 79 14.29 -2.22 0.40
N GLU A 80 15.47 -1.99 0.96
CA GLU A 80 16.15 -2.95 1.86
C GLU A 80 15.37 -3.21 3.16
N HIS A 81 14.45 -2.32 3.55
CA HIS A 81 13.63 -2.44 4.76
C HIS A 81 12.33 -3.21 4.54
N ILE A 82 11.97 -3.55 3.30
CA ILE A 82 10.75 -4.29 2.97
C ILE A 82 11.07 -5.77 2.85
N LYS A 83 10.43 -6.61 3.67
CA LYS A 83 10.65 -8.05 3.68
C LYS A 83 9.67 -8.80 2.80
N GLY A 84 8.38 -8.52 2.91
CA GLY A 84 7.31 -9.17 2.16
C GLY A 84 6.86 -8.36 0.95
N ASP A 85 5.56 -8.43 0.63
CA ASP A 85 5.01 -7.85 -0.58
C ASP A 85 3.96 -6.77 -0.24
N ALA A 86 4.35 -5.51 -0.41
CA ALA A 86 3.51 -4.35 -0.16
C ALA A 86 3.09 -3.69 -1.48
N ARG A 87 1.78 -3.59 -1.73
CA ARG A 87 1.21 -3.04 -2.98
C ARG A 87 0.04 -2.11 -2.73
N TYR A 88 -0.04 -1.05 -3.53
CA TYR A 88 -1.22 -0.19 -3.59
C TYR A 88 -1.80 -0.20 -5.00
N TYR A 89 -3.05 -0.58 -5.12
CA TYR A 89 -3.81 -0.69 -6.36
C TYR A 89 -4.77 0.48 -6.51
N GLY A 90 -4.70 1.19 -7.64
CA GLY A 90 -5.50 2.37 -7.95
C GLY A 90 -4.83 3.68 -7.54
N ILE A 91 -5.60 4.77 -7.54
CA ILE A 91 -5.11 6.11 -7.27
C ILE A 91 -4.95 6.39 -5.76
N PRO A 92 -3.73 6.63 -5.27
CA PRO A 92 -3.49 7.00 -3.86
C PRO A 92 -3.71 8.51 -3.66
N SER A 93 -4.96 8.97 -3.78
CA SER A 93 -5.33 10.38 -3.67
C SER A 93 -6.19 10.66 -2.43
N GLY A 94 -6.53 11.93 -2.18
CA GLY A 94 -7.31 12.33 -1.01
C GLY A 94 -6.63 11.91 0.30
N HIS A 95 -7.38 11.25 1.19
CA HIS A 95 -6.82 10.76 2.46
C HIS A 95 -5.72 9.72 2.28
N GLU A 96 -5.77 8.92 1.20
CA GLU A 96 -4.78 7.87 0.92
C GLU A 96 -3.43 8.43 0.44
N PHE A 97 -3.35 9.69 0.01
CA PHE A 97 -2.07 10.32 -0.29
C PHE A 97 -1.16 10.41 0.94
N ALA A 98 -1.75 10.66 2.13
CA ALA A 98 -1.01 10.62 3.38
C ALA A 98 -0.49 9.21 3.68
N THR A 99 -1.29 8.16 3.42
CA THR A 99 -0.86 6.75 3.53
C THR A 99 0.35 6.48 2.63
N LEU A 100 0.29 6.89 1.36
CA LEU A 100 1.40 6.71 0.42
C LEU A 100 2.71 7.31 0.96
N LEU A 101 2.66 8.55 1.47
CA LEU A 101 3.85 9.22 2.03
C LEU A 101 4.39 8.49 3.26
N GLU A 102 3.51 8.03 4.17
CA GLU A 102 3.94 7.27 5.35
C GLU A 102 4.59 5.93 4.95
N ILE A 103 4.04 5.23 3.97
CA ILE A 103 4.63 3.98 3.47
C ILE A 103 6.01 4.21 2.85
N ILE A 104 6.19 5.28 2.10
CA ILE A 104 7.50 5.67 1.57
C ILE A 104 8.49 5.97 2.71
N ARG A 105 8.07 6.66 3.77
CA ARG A 105 8.91 6.95 4.94
C ARG A 105 9.31 5.66 5.68
N LEU A 106 8.37 4.75 5.91
CA LEU A 106 8.68 3.45 6.51
C LEU A 106 9.68 2.65 5.65
N ALA A 107 9.44 2.60 4.33
CA ALA A 107 10.33 1.96 3.37
C ALA A 107 11.72 2.61 3.34
N GLY A 108 11.79 3.92 3.56
CA GLY A 108 13.02 4.70 3.62
C GLY A 108 13.81 4.61 4.93
N GLY A 109 13.41 3.71 5.87
CA GLY A 109 14.18 3.42 7.08
C GLY A 109 13.58 3.94 8.39
N GLU A 110 12.32 4.41 8.38
CA GLU A 110 11.62 4.80 9.61
C GLU A 110 10.80 3.66 10.24
N LEU A 111 10.81 2.47 9.62
CA LEU A 111 10.09 1.30 10.13
C LEU A 111 10.62 0.88 11.50
N LYS A 112 9.75 0.96 12.51
CA LYS A 112 9.99 0.46 13.87
C LYS A 112 9.02 -0.68 14.15
N PRO A 113 9.44 -1.95 13.98
CA PRO A 113 8.57 -3.09 14.22
C PRO A 113 8.22 -3.24 15.70
N ASN A 114 6.94 -3.46 16.00
CA ASN A 114 6.55 -4.02 17.28
C ASN A 114 7.04 -5.48 17.34
N ALA A 115 7.80 -5.85 18.38
CA ALA A 115 8.44 -7.16 18.49
C ALA A 115 7.43 -8.32 18.57
N GLU A 116 6.31 -8.12 19.26
CA GLU A 116 5.24 -9.12 19.39
C GLU A 116 4.56 -9.36 18.03
N ILE A 117 4.16 -8.27 17.36
CA ILE A 117 3.55 -8.33 16.05
C ILE A 117 4.49 -9.00 15.06
N LYS A 118 5.76 -8.57 15.02
CA LYS A 118 6.74 -9.17 14.12
C LYS A 118 6.91 -10.67 14.34
N LYS A 119 7.05 -11.10 15.60
CA LYS A 119 7.16 -12.51 15.97
C LYS A 119 5.94 -13.30 15.48
N PHE A 120 4.75 -12.77 15.65
CA PHE A 120 3.53 -13.40 15.16
C PHE A 120 3.54 -13.51 13.62
N LEU A 121 3.81 -12.41 12.90
CA LEU A 121 3.85 -12.41 11.43
C LEU A 121 4.86 -13.43 10.88
N ASP A 122 6.04 -13.54 11.49
CA ASP A 122 7.07 -14.50 11.12
C ASP A 122 6.66 -15.97 11.43
N SER A 123 5.74 -16.18 12.36
CA SER A 123 5.24 -17.51 12.72
C SER A 123 4.09 -17.99 11.82
N THR A 124 3.46 -17.12 11.02
CA THR A 124 2.37 -17.50 10.13
C THR A 124 2.84 -18.44 9.00
N LYS A 125 1.92 -19.24 8.46
CA LYS A 125 2.19 -20.04 7.24
C LYS A 125 2.08 -19.24 5.95
N GLY A 126 1.65 -17.99 6.05
CA GLY A 126 1.38 -17.03 5.01
C GLY A 126 0.17 -16.18 5.41
N LEU A 127 0.30 -14.88 5.26
CA LEU A 127 -0.75 -13.92 5.58
C LEU A 127 -0.93 -12.97 4.40
N LYS A 128 -2.13 -12.95 3.82
CA LYS A 128 -2.54 -11.97 2.82
C LYS A 128 -3.58 -11.05 3.41
N LEU A 129 -3.30 -9.77 3.42
CA LEU A 129 -4.21 -8.71 3.86
C LEU A 129 -4.61 -7.89 2.63
N GLU A 130 -5.88 -7.88 2.31
CA GLU A 130 -6.46 -7.11 1.21
C GLU A 130 -7.40 -6.06 1.80
N VAL A 131 -7.01 -4.78 1.72
CA VAL A 131 -7.76 -3.67 2.31
C VAL A 131 -8.42 -2.85 1.23
N PHE A 132 -9.72 -2.73 1.30
CA PHE A 132 -10.52 -1.90 0.40
C PHE A 132 -10.72 -0.52 0.99
N VAL A 133 -10.35 0.50 0.23
CA VAL A 133 -10.34 1.91 0.62
C VAL A 133 -10.99 2.79 -0.44
N THR A 134 -11.29 4.04 -0.09
CA THR A 134 -11.63 5.10 -1.06
C THR A 134 -10.95 6.41 -0.66
N PRO A 135 -10.64 7.31 -1.62
CA PRO A 135 -9.96 8.57 -1.35
C PRO A 135 -10.68 9.48 -0.35
N GLN A 136 -12.01 9.40 -0.27
CA GLN A 136 -12.85 10.25 0.58
C GLN A 136 -13.03 9.71 2.01
N CYS A 137 -12.59 8.48 2.28
CA CYS A 137 -12.79 7.82 3.55
C CYS A 137 -11.74 8.24 4.59
N PRO A 138 -12.08 8.95 5.68
CA PRO A 138 -11.08 9.44 6.65
C PRO A 138 -10.51 8.32 7.54
N HIS A 139 -11.16 7.14 7.61
CA HIS A 139 -10.72 6.00 8.40
C HIS A 139 -9.89 4.98 7.59
N CYS A 140 -9.91 5.09 6.27
CA CYS A 140 -9.23 4.16 5.37
C CYS A 140 -7.70 4.16 5.53
N PRO A 141 -7.03 5.30 5.72
CA PRO A 141 -5.58 5.36 5.91
C PRO A 141 -5.05 4.45 7.00
N ALA A 142 -5.76 4.32 8.12
CA ALA A 142 -5.33 3.47 9.23
C ALA A 142 -5.22 2.00 8.82
N SER A 143 -6.21 1.48 8.09
CA SER A 143 -6.23 0.07 7.66
C SER A 143 -5.22 -0.20 6.55
N ALA A 144 -5.13 0.66 5.54
CA ALA A 144 -4.14 0.54 4.47
C ALA A 144 -2.71 0.59 5.03
N TYR A 145 -2.44 1.55 5.92
CA TYR A 145 -1.16 1.66 6.61
C TYR A 145 -0.77 0.36 7.33
N VAL A 146 -1.68 -0.22 8.13
CA VAL A 146 -1.40 -1.45 8.89
C VAL A 146 -1.07 -2.61 7.95
N ALA A 147 -1.87 -2.84 6.90
CA ALA A 147 -1.64 -3.96 5.98
C ALA A 147 -0.30 -3.83 5.25
N LEU A 148 0.01 -2.65 4.73
CA LEU A 148 1.26 -2.38 4.02
C LEU A 148 2.47 -2.44 4.97
N LYS A 149 2.36 -1.90 6.18
CA LYS A 149 3.40 -1.98 7.22
C LYS A 149 3.68 -3.43 7.62
N PHE A 150 2.65 -4.26 7.81
CA PHE A 150 2.83 -5.66 8.18
C PHE A 150 3.55 -6.44 7.07
N ALA A 151 3.25 -6.16 5.80
CA ALA A 151 4.00 -6.71 4.68
C ALA A 151 5.49 -6.30 4.69
N MET A 152 5.80 -5.08 5.14
CA MET A 152 7.20 -4.66 5.27
C MET A 152 7.95 -5.42 6.36
N MET A 153 7.25 -5.94 7.38
CA MET A 153 7.86 -6.57 8.55
C MET A 153 8.24 -8.03 8.33
N SER A 154 7.60 -8.77 7.41
CA SER A 154 7.79 -10.23 7.26
C SER A 154 7.62 -10.69 5.81
N GLU A 155 8.53 -11.57 5.36
CA GLU A 155 8.48 -12.22 4.03
C GLU A 155 7.21 -13.07 3.82
N LYS A 156 6.55 -13.47 4.91
CA LYS A 156 5.34 -14.28 4.88
C LYS A 156 4.07 -13.46 4.70
N VAL A 157 4.19 -12.13 4.63
CA VAL A 157 3.03 -11.23 4.57
C VAL A 157 2.94 -10.55 3.20
N LYS A 158 1.74 -10.59 2.64
CA LYS A 158 1.32 -9.79 1.49
C LYS A 158 0.28 -8.78 1.99
N GLY A 159 0.58 -7.49 1.87
CA GLY A 159 -0.32 -6.40 2.26
C GLY A 159 -0.68 -5.56 1.04
N TYR A 160 -1.95 -5.59 0.67
CA TYR A 160 -2.47 -4.94 -0.52
C TYR A 160 -3.58 -3.97 -0.15
N ALA A 161 -3.47 -2.74 -0.60
CA ALA A 161 -4.55 -1.76 -0.52
C ALA A 161 -5.17 -1.60 -1.92
N TYR A 162 -6.50 -1.62 -2.01
CA TYR A 162 -7.26 -1.48 -3.26
C TYR A 162 -8.17 -0.27 -3.19
N GLU A 163 -8.09 0.61 -4.17
CA GLU A 163 -9.12 1.62 -4.38
C GLU A 163 -10.41 0.91 -4.88
N ALA A 164 -11.43 0.86 -4.03
CA ALA A 164 -12.59 0.00 -4.21
C ALA A 164 -13.43 0.36 -5.44
N MET A 165 -13.41 1.62 -5.89
CA MET A 165 -14.18 2.07 -7.05
C MET A 165 -13.48 1.75 -8.37
N GLU A 166 -12.14 1.63 -8.38
CA GLU A 166 -11.38 1.18 -9.54
C GLU A 166 -11.36 -0.36 -9.64
N PHE A 167 -11.38 -1.06 -8.49
CA PHE A 167 -11.36 -2.52 -8.41
C PHE A 167 -12.71 -3.10 -7.99
N ARG A 168 -13.78 -2.68 -8.69
CA ARG A 168 -15.18 -3.02 -8.36
C ARG A 168 -15.47 -4.51 -8.37
N GLU A 169 -14.93 -5.26 -9.32
CA GLU A 169 -15.15 -6.70 -9.43
C GLU A 169 -14.59 -7.42 -8.20
N LEU A 170 -13.39 -7.02 -7.74
CA LEU A 170 -12.79 -7.58 -6.55
C LEU A 170 -13.56 -7.14 -5.28
N ALA A 171 -13.99 -5.88 -5.22
CA ALA A 171 -14.83 -5.38 -4.13
C ALA A 171 -16.18 -6.12 -4.06
N GLN A 172 -16.81 -6.40 -5.19
CA GLN A 172 -18.05 -7.20 -5.26
C GLN A 172 -17.82 -8.65 -4.82
N LYS A 173 -16.72 -9.28 -5.29
CA LYS A 173 -16.34 -10.64 -4.88
C LYS A 173 -16.28 -10.78 -3.37
N TYR A 174 -15.71 -9.79 -2.68
CA TYR A 174 -15.58 -9.78 -1.23
C TYR A 174 -16.72 -9.02 -0.52
N GLN A 175 -17.82 -8.71 -1.21
CA GLN A 175 -19.00 -8.05 -0.64
C GLN A 175 -18.63 -6.79 0.17
N VAL A 176 -17.83 -5.90 -0.43
CA VAL A 176 -17.41 -4.65 0.21
C VAL A 176 -18.57 -3.65 0.19
N MET A 177 -19.35 -3.63 1.28
CA MET A 177 -20.49 -2.72 1.46
C MET A 177 -20.11 -1.41 2.14
N SER A 178 -18.95 -1.38 2.81
CA SER A 178 -18.41 -0.20 3.48
C SER A 178 -16.89 -0.28 3.56
N VAL A 179 -16.24 0.86 3.66
CA VAL A 179 -14.77 0.99 3.72
C VAL A 179 -14.35 1.72 5.00
N PRO A 180 -13.16 1.39 5.55
CA PRO A 180 -12.27 0.34 5.09
C PRO A 180 -12.78 -1.06 5.46
N LYS A 181 -12.62 -2.00 4.54
CA LYS A 181 -12.81 -3.42 4.80
C LYS A 181 -11.49 -4.15 4.59
N THR A 182 -11.08 -4.93 5.59
CA THR A 182 -9.90 -5.81 5.51
C THR A 182 -10.35 -7.24 5.32
N VAL A 183 -9.86 -7.88 4.26
CA VAL A 183 -10.05 -9.29 3.93
C VAL A 183 -8.76 -10.03 4.19
N ILE A 184 -8.84 -11.17 4.88
CA ILE A 184 -7.70 -11.98 5.31
C ILE A 184 -7.71 -13.30 4.56
N ASN A 185 -6.56 -13.64 3.95
CA ASN A 185 -6.35 -14.93 3.28
C ASN A 185 -7.52 -15.31 2.35
N GLU A 186 -7.87 -14.36 1.45
CA GLU A 186 -8.87 -14.57 0.39
C GLU A 186 -10.29 -14.91 0.90
N GLY A 187 -10.67 -14.32 2.04
CA GLY A 187 -12.00 -14.45 2.62
C GLY A 187 -12.10 -15.47 3.76
N LYS A 188 -10.98 -16.01 4.27
CA LYS A 188 -10.98 -16.84 5.47
C LYS A 188 -11.34 -16.06 6.74
N GLY A 189 -11.12 -14.75 6.71
CA GLY A 189 -11.54 -13.83 7.75
C GLY A 189 -11.69 -12.43 7.19
N GLU A 190 -12.45 -11.59 7.89
CA GLU A 190 -12.63 -10.19 7.49
C GLU A 190 -13.05 -9.32 8.67
N PHE A 191 -12.80 -8.03 8.56
CA PHE A 191 -13.38 -7.02 9.45
C PHE A 191 -13.54 -5.68 8.74
N VAL A 192 -14.42 -4.85 9.28
CA VAL A 192 -14.71 -3.50 8.77
C VAL A 192 -14.31 -2.49 9.84
N GLY A 193 -13.70 -1.39 9.41
CA GLY A 193 -13.30 -0.27 10.26
C GLY A 193 -11.80 -0.01 10.25
N GLY A 194 -11.44 1.28 10.46
CA GLY A 194 -10.05 1.73 10.59
C GLY A 194 -9.64 1.64 12.06
N TYR A 195 -8.80 0.68 12.39
CA TYR A 195 -8.31 0.45 13.75
C TYR A 195 -6.84 0.84 13.90
N PRO A 196 -6.42 1.29 15.11
CA PRO A 196 -5.01 1.36 15.47
C PRO A 196 -4.30 0.00 15.27
N GLU A 197 -2.98 0.04 15.11
CA GLU A 197 -2.17 -1.15 14.74
C GLU A 197 -2.35 -2.34 15.70
N ASP A 198 -2.39 -2.08 17.00
CA ASP A 198 -2.58 -3.09 18.05
C ASP A 198 -3.96 -3.74 17.98
N VAL A 199 -5.00 -2.95 17.75
CA VAL A 199 -6.39 -3.45 17.63
C VAL A 199 -6.55 -4.22 16.33
N ALA A 200 -6.03 -3.71 15.20
CA ALA A 200 -6.05 -4.41 13.92
C ALA A 200 -5.30 -5.75 14.00
N PHE A 201 -4.16 -5.78 14.69
CA PHE A 201 -3.41 -7.01 14.95
C PHE A 201 -4.26 -8.05 15.68
N LEU A 202 -4.99 -7.65 16.74
CA LEU A 202 -5.87 -8.55 17.47
C LEU A 202 -7.03 -9.09 16.61
N GLN A 203 -7.61 -8.26 15.73
CA GLN A 203 -8.64 -8.71 14.77
C GLN A 203 -8.07 -9.75 13.79
N ILE A 204 -6.89 -9.51 13.26
CA ILE A 204 -6.22 -10.45 12.34
C ILE A 204 -5.93 -11.77 13.05
N LYS A 205 -5.37 -11.72 14.27
CA LYS A 205 -5.08 -12.92 15.07
C LYS A 205 -6.32 -13.74 15.32
N LYS A 206 -7.41 -13.10 15.78
CA LYS A 206 -8.71 -13.75 16.01
C LYS A 206 -9.26 -14.42 14.76
N ALA A 207 -9.17 -13.75 13.60
CA ALA A 207 -9.66 -14.29 12.33
C ALA A 207 -8.84 -15.47 11.80
N LEU A 208 -7.59 -15.65 12.23
CA LEU A 208 -6.76 -16.81 11.87
C LEU A 208 -6.91 -18.00 12.81
N GLU A 209 -7.46 -17.78 14.00
CA GLU A 209 -7.73 -18.81 15.01
C GLU A 209 -9.14 -19.42 14.88
N SER A 210 -10.06 -18.76 14.14
CA SER A 210 -11.42 -19.21 13.85
C SER A 210 -11.47 -20.12 12.63
#